data_674ad1a802bac173f1745029f2ba48e1
#
_entry.id   674ad1a802bac173f1745029f2ba48e1
#
_cell.length_a   1.000
_cell.length_b   1.000
_cell.length_c   1.000
_cell.angle_alpha   90.00
_cell.angle_beta   90.00
_cell.angle_gamma   90.00
#
_symmetry.space_group_name_H-M   'P 1'
#
loop_
_entity.id
_entity.type
_entity.pdbx_description
1 polymer ?
#
loop_
_entity_poly.entity_id
_entity_poly.type
_entity_poly.pdbx_seq_one_letter_code
_entity_poly.pdbx_strand_id
1 'polypeptide(L)'
;MKKIFMMAVLAAAATTAFAQTAAEQAAEWNEKSAAQYKIYMDGQQTMVENQLKKVDTPADVQESMYTALVEAFKAAYKCNEFDIQPNDKGKVKPKFQKKNSANYKAARNGLINAGLFFYNDKKDQGKALEAWGLYVDSPSAPLFANEKWEEDKSMSEIAYFASLAAYNQKDYEKAVRYANVAMKDPAKAADAQEILIFSQKDNCKTQADSVAYLNTLKDLHAKDPKNERFFGLLIDYYSKPWMAAEKKTWLEEEIAKDPQNKMAWALKGETLMNAEKWDDAVAAYKKAIEIDPSFVQVIFNIGITLNSKAISLKDQLANKATGRLSAADNQKVLDVLNESKGYLEKLKDMDPNQEKTNWAYPLYQIYYAIGDEAKANEMQQLLKK
;
A
#
# COMPACT_ATOMS: atom_id res chain seq x y z
N MET A 1 -30.82 52.54 2.62
CA MET A 1 -29.62 53.32 2.99
C MET A 1 -29.65 53.57 4.48
N LYS A 2 -28.60 53.43 5.21
CA LYS A 2 -28.40 53.53 6.69
C LYS A 2 -28.67 52.23 7.49
N LYS A 3 -27.80 51.23 7.38
CA LYS A 3 -27.55 50.19 8.38
C LYS A 3 -26.17 49.50 8.15
N ILE A 4 -25.14 50.28 7.79
CA ILE A 4 -23.74 49.79 7.68
C ILE A 4 -22.87 50.89 8.27
N PHE A 5 -22.92 51.09 9.56
CA PHE A 5 -21.94 51.94 10.32
C PHE A 5 -22.14 51.74 11.81
N MET A 6 -22.02 50.48 12.29
CA MET A 6 -21.97 50.27 13.74
C MET A 6 -21.30 48.89 14.08
N MET A 7 -20.14 48.66 13.48
CA MET A 7 -19.32 47.51 13.86
C MET A 7 -17.80 47.79 13.73
N ALA A 8 -17.38 48.97 14.14
CA ALA A 8 -15.98 49.41 14.08
C ALA A 8 -15.49 50.18 15.31
N VAL A 9 -16.09 50.00 16.49
CA VAL A 9 -15.61 50.67 17.73
C VAL A 9 -15.73 49.76 18.96
N LEU A 10 -15.37 48.49 18.83
CA LEU A 10 -15.26 47.56 19.99
C LEU A 10 -14.07 46.65 19.90
N ALA A 11 -12.97 47.10 19.26
CA ALA A 11 -11.71 46.36 19.16
C ALA A 11 -10.52 47.20 19.65
N ALA A 12 -10.69 48.04 20.63
CA ALA A 12 -9.61 48.89 21.17
C ALA A 12 -9.53 48.83 22.70
N ALA A 13 -9.66 47.66 23.29
CA ALA A 13 -9.31 47.40 24.69
C ALA A 13 -8.96 45.92 24.87
N ALA A 14 -8.05 45.39 24.06
CA ALA A 14 -7.41 44.12 24.32
C ALA A 14 -5.90 44.39 24.36
N THR A 15 -5.38 44.49 25.59
CA THR A 15 -3.99 44.21 26.00
C THR A 15 -2.98 44.23 24.86
N THR A 16 -2.16 45.25 24.79
CA THR A 16 -0.88 45.30 24.08
C THR A 16 0.10 44.31 24.75
N ALA A 17 -0.14 43.02 24.61
CA ALA A 17 0.93 42.05 24.56
C ALA A 17 1.65 42.38 23.24
N PHE A 18 2.79 43.03 23.30
CA PHE A 18 3.66 43.24 22.13
C PHE A 18 3.92 41.86 21.53
N ALA A 19 3.41 41.60 20.36
CA ALA A 19 3.74 40.37 19.64
C ALA A 19 5.25 40.39 19.42
N GLN A 20 5.96 39.36 19.89
CA GLN A 20 7.41 39.23 19.71
C GLN A 20 7.74 39.37 18.22
N THR A 21 8.78 40.14 17.92
CA THR A 21 9.31 40.26 16.56
C THR A 21 9.88 38.92 16.08
N ALA A 22 9.95 38.71 14.79
CA ALA A 22 10.57 37.48 14.24
C ALA A 22 12.02 37.31 14.76
N ALA A 23 12.77 38.40 14.91
CA ALA A 23 14.14 38.36 15.46
C ALA A 23 14.18 37.92 16.93
N GLU A 24 13.25 38.35 17.77
CA GLU A 24 13.13 37.89 19.15
C GLU A 24 12.72 36.43 19.25
N GLN A 25 11.78 36.00 18.43
CA GLN A 25 11.38 34.58 18.33
C GLN A 25 12.54 33.68 17.82
N ALA A 26 13.29 34.12 16.81
CA ALA A 26 14.49 33.43 16.39
C ALA A 26 15.53 33.29 17.49
N ALA A 27 15.76 34.35 18.28
CA ALA A 27 16.69 34.30 19.40
C ALA A 27 16.25 33.33 20.50
N GLU A 28 14.98 33.36 20.89
CA GLU A 28 14.39 32.44 21.89
C GLU A 28 14.53 30.97 21.45
N TRP A 29 14.15 30.64 20.20
CA TRP A 29 14.29 29.29 19.66
C TRP A 29 15.75 28.86 19.50
N ASN A 30 16.66 29.80 19.20
CA ASN A 30 18.09 29.52 19.18
C ASN A 30 18.65 29.17 20.57
N GLU A 31 18.21 29.85 21.63
CA GLU A 31 18.59 29.52 22.99
C GLU A 31 18.08 28.13 23.40
N LYS A 32 16.81 27.81 23.10
CA LYS A 32 16.25 26.48 23.35
C LYS A 32 17.05 25.40 22.60
N SER A 33 17.34 25.63 21.31
CA SER A 33 18.13 24.75 20.50
C SER A 33 19.53 24.53 21.05
N ALA A 34 20.23 25.58 21.43
CA ALA A 34 21.59 25.52 22.00
C ALA A 34 21.62 24.79 23.35
N ALA A 35 20.63 24.99 24.22
CA ALA A 35 20.52 24.30 25.50
C ALA A 35 20.36 22.77 25.30
N GLN A 36 19.47 22.36 24.41
CA GLN A 36 19.29 20.94 24.10
C GLN A 36 20.51 20.35 23.40
N TYR A 37 21.13 21.07 22.49
CA TYR A 37 22.35 20.64 21.83
C TYR A 37 23.50 20.41 22.81
N LYS A 38 23.60 21.26 23.86
CA LYS A 38 24.58 21.08 24.94
C LYS A 38 24.35 19.76 25.70
N ILE A 39 23.11 19.44 26.07
CA ILE A 39 22.77 18.16 26.73
C ILE A 39 23.19 16.98 25.86
N TYR A 40 22.93 17.05 24.55
CA TYR A 40 23.38 16.04 23.61
C TYR A 40 24.90 15.88 23.60
N MET A 41 25.66 16.99 23.54
CA MET A 41 27.12 16.94 23.50
C MET A 41 27.72 16.43 24.82
N ASP A 42 27.17 16.83 25.97
CA ASP A 42 27.60 16.31 27.28
C ASP A 42 27.32 14.79 27.39
N GLY A 43 26.20 14.34 26.89
CA GLY A 43 25.86 12.90 26.80
C GLY A 43 26.80 12.12 25.89
N GLN A 44 27.13 12.68 24.71
CA GLN A 44 28.11 12.08 23.78
C GLN A 44 29.50 11.94 24.46
N GLN A 45 29.93 12.96 25.15
CA GLN A 45 31.20 12.90 25.93
C GLN A 45 31.14 11.78 26.96
N THR A 46 30.05 11.70 27.73
CA THR A 46 29.86 10.62 28.71
C THR A 46 29.89 9.23 28.07
N MET A 47 29.27 9.04 26.91
CA MET A 47 29.31 7.77 26.18
C MET A 47 30.75 7.39 25.78
N VAL A 48 31.51 8.35 25.24
CA VAL A 48 32.90 8.13 24.85
C VAL A 48 33.77 7.75 26.08
N GLU A 49 33.62 8.46 27.18
CA GLU A 49 34.34 8.18 28.43
C GLU A 49 34.01 6.77 28.97
N ASN A 50 32.73 6.39 28.95
CA ASN A 50 32.29 5.06 29.39
C ASN A 50 32.85 3.97 28.48
N GLN A 51 32.86 4.18 27.17
CA GLN A 51 33.45 3.26 26.21
C GLN A 51 34.93 3.05 26.44
N LEU A 52 35.68 4.11 26.72
CA LEU A 52 37.10 4.03 27.06
C LEU A 52 37.35 3.25 28.37
N LYS A 53 36.44 3.38 29.34
CA LYS A 53 36.45 2.63 30.60
C LYS A 53 35.88 1.20 30.47
N LYS A 54 35.38 0.82 29.30
CA LYS A 54 34.71 -0.47 29.02
C LYS A 54 33.50 -0.71 29.95
N VAL A 55 32.75 0.33 30.23
CA VAL A 55 31.46 0.28 30.98
C VAL A 55 30.33 0.74 30.10
N ASP A 56 29.15 0.18 30.32
CA ASP A 56 27.96 0.56 29.57
C ASP A 56 27.48 1.95 30.00
N THR A 57 27.02 2.73 29.04
CA THR A 57 26.37 3.99 29.35
C THR A 57 24.94 3.71 29.83
N PRO A 58 24.52 4.23 31.01
CA PRO A 58 23.18 4.02 31.51
C PRO A 58 22.10 4.45 30.52
N ALA A 59 21.00 3.68 30.46
CA ALA A 59 19.94 3.87 29.48
C ALA A 59 19.19 5.23 29.65
N ASP A 60 19.13 5.75 30.85
CA ASP A 60 18.55 7.09 31.13
C ASP A 60 19.44 8.23 30.61
N VAL A 61 20.77 8.07 30.66
CA VAL A 61 21.72 9.01 30.05
C VAL A 61 21.56 9.00 28.53
N GLN A 62 21.47 7.81 27.92
CA GLN A 62 21.26 7.68 26.48
C GLN A 62 19.91 8.27 26.06
N GLU A 63 18.84 8.00 26.83
CA GLU A 63 17.50 8.54 26.55
C GLU A 63 17.48 10.06 26.62
N SER A 64 18.08 10.64 27.66
CA SER A 64 18.20 12.08 27.81
C SER A 64 18.96 12.72 26.65
N MET A 65 20.10 12.11 26.29
CA MET A 65 20.95 12.58 25.18
C MET A 65 20.22 12.55 23.84
N TYR A 66 19.60 11.42 23.49
CA TYR A 66 18.92 11.27 22.20
C TYR A 66 17.63 12.10 22.11
N THR A 67 16.89 12.23 23.24
CA THR A 67 15.75 13.14 23.30
C THR A 67 16.20 14.58 23.08
N ALA A 68 17.29 15.00 23.73
CA ALA A 68 17.85 16.33 23.59
C ALA A 68 18.30 16.61 22.15
N LEU A 69 18.88 15.63 21.44
CA LEU A 69 19.25 15.79 20.04
C LEU A 69 18.02 16.07 19.15
N VAL A 70 16.96 15.28 19.30
CA VAL A 70 15.71 15.46 18.54
C VAL A 70 15.10 16.85 18.81
N GLU A 71 15.00 17.24 20.09
CA GLU A 71 14.46 18.55 20.46
C GLU A 71 15.36 19.71 20.00
N ALA A 72 16.68 19.53 19.99
CA ALA A 72 17.61 20.51 19.46
C ALA A 72 17.38 20.77 17.95
N PHE A 73 17.20 19.71 17.15
CA PHE A 73 16.87 19.84 15.73
C PHE A 73 15.54 20.55 15.50
N LYS A 74 14.49 20.15 16.23
CA LYS A 74 13.16 20.79 16.15
C LYS A 74 13.24 22.28 16.46
N ALA A 75 13.95 22.64 17.56
CA ALA A 75 14.14 24.02 17.96
C ALA A 75 14.98 24.81 16.93
N ALA A 76 16.00 24.19 16.32
CA ALA A 76 16.79 24.82 15.27
C ALA A 76 15.97 25.09 14.00
N TYR A 77 15.10 24.17 13.60
CA TYR A 77 14.18 24.37 12.49
C TYR A 77 13.23 25.53 12.78
N LYS A 78 12.68 25.56 14.00
CA LYS A 78 11.80 26.65 14.43
C LYS A 78 12.53 28.00 14.50
N CYS A 79 13.76 28.01 14.99
CA CYS A 79 14.62 29.19 14.92
C CYS A 79 14.77 29.68 13.48
N ASN A 80 15.09 28.78 12.55
CA ASN A 80 15.30 29.13 11.15
C ASN A 80 14.03 29.68 10.48
N GLU A 81 12.83 29.20 10.83
CA GLU A 81 11.57 29.75 10.29
C GLU A 81 11.44 31.26 10.55
N PHE A 82 11.90 31.74 11.69
CA PHE A 82 11.87 33.15 12.05
C PHE A 82 13.12 33.90 11.58
N ASP A 83 14.30 33.25 11.62
CA ASP A 83 15.58 33.86 11.29
C ASP A 83 15.69 34.28 9.83
N ILE A 84 14.97 33.55 8.92
CA ILE A 84 14.94 33.87 7.49
C ILE A 84 13.81 34.82 7.09
N GLN A 85 13.03 35.35 8.04
CA GLN A 85 12.01 36.34 7.72
C GLN A 85 12.62 37.71 7.40
N PRO A 86 12.00 38.49 6.47
CA PRO A 86 12.43 39.85 6.19
C PRO A 86 12.30 40.75 7.43
N ASN A 87 13.29 41.59 7.67
CA ASN A 87 13.21 42.64 8.67
C ASN A 87 12.32 43.81 8.18
N ASP A 88 12.13 44.83 9.03
CA ASP A 88 11.29 46.01 8.74
C ASP A 88 11.67 46.76 7.46
N LYS A 89 12.88 46.54 6.93
CA LYS A 89 13.36 47.10 5.65
C LYS A 89 13.21 46.12 4.47
N GLY A 90 12.45 45.00 4.64
CA GLY A 90 12.21 43.97 3.65
C GLY A 90 13.46 43.13 3.31
N LYS A 91 14.53 43.17 4.13
CA LYS A 91 15.77 42.44 3.88
C LYS A 91 15.87 41.19 4.74
N VAL A 92 16.18 40.06 4.13
CA VAL A 92 16.48 38.80 4.82
C VAL A 92 17.95 38.82 5.25
N LYS A 93 18.22 38.72 6.57
CA LYS A 93 19.57 38.70 7.15
C LYS A 93 19.62 37.68 8.31
N PRO A 94 19.74 36.38 7.99
CA PRO A 94 19.77 35.35 9.01
C PRO A 94 20.97 35.52 9.95
N LYS A 95 20.71 35.47 11.26
CA LYS A 95 21.72 35.59 12.29
C LYS A 95 22.26 34.23 12.75
N PHE A 96 21.39 33.24 12.81
CA PHE A 96 21.67 31.95 13.43
C PHE A 96 21.85 30.84 12.40
N GLN A 97 21.25 30.94 11.20
CA GLN A 97 21.20 29.89 10.19
C GLN A 97 22.55 29.26 9.91
N LYS A 98 23.60 30.06 9.63
CA LYS A 98 24.91 29.53 9.26
C LYS A 98 25.55 28.69 10.36
N LYS A 99 25.44 29.09 11.63
CA LYS A 99 26.00 28.35 12.77
C LYS A 99 25.20 27.10 13.04
N ASN A 100 23.88 27.21 13.01
CA ASN A 100 22.98 26.09 13.29
C ASN A 100 23.08 25.04 12.18
N SER A 101 23.09 25.41 10.90
CA SER A 101 23.25 24.46 9.81
C SER A 101 24.54 23.65 9.94
N ALA A 102 25.68 24.28 10.25
CA ALA A 102 26.94 23.58 10.44
C ALA A 102 26.90 22.60 11.63
N ASN A 103 26.40 23.04 12.79
CA ASN A 103 26.30 22.20 13.99
C ASN A 103 25.41 20.98 13.76
N TYR A 104 24.20 21.21 13.22
CA TYR A 104 23.22 20.14 13.05
C TYR A 104 23.55 19.22 11.87
N LYS A 105 24.24 19.69 10.84
CA LYS A 105 24.81 18.83 9.81
C LYS A 105 25.82 17.86 10.42
N ALA A 106 26.73 18.35 11.27
CA ALA A 106 27.70 17.50 11.98
C ALA A 106 27.04 16.47 12.92
N ALA A 107 25.96 16.84 13.61
CA ALA A 107 25.25 15.98 14.54
C ALA A 107 24.22 15.05 13.88
N ARG A 108 23.96 15.20 12.58
CA ARG A 108 22.87 14.50 11.87
C ARG A 108 22.92 12.98 12.03
N ASN A 109 24.10 12.37 11.95
CA ASN A 109 24.23 10.91 12.09
C ASN A 109 23.82 10.42 13.49
N GLY A 110 23.84 11.27 14.50
CA GLY A 110 23.30 10.95 15.82
C GLY A 110 21.81 10.62 15.80
N LEU A 111 21.05 11.16 14.84
CA LEU A 111 19.63 10.86 14.66
C LEU A 111 19.38 9.40 14.23
N ILE A 112 20.32 8.77 13.50
CA ILE A 112 20.25 7.34 13.21
C ILE A 112 20.26 6.53 14.50
N ASN A 113 21.26 6.79 15.36
CA ASN A 113 21.42 6.10 16.63
C ASN A 113 20.27 6.40 17.61
N ALA A 114 19.77 7.64 17.61
CA ALA A 114 18.59 8.00 18.40
C ALA A 114 17.37 7.15 17.98
N GLY A 115 17.10 7.05 16.68
CA GLY A 115 16.01 6.22 16.15
C GLY A 115 16.18 4.75 16.51
N LEU A 116 17.38 4.18 16.37
CA LEU A 116 17.67 2.79 16.74
C LEU A 116 17.45 2.56 18.26
N PHE A 117 17.91 3.47 19.10
CA PHE A 117 17.72 3.38 20.55
C PHE A 117 16.23 3.40 20.92
N PHE A 118 15.47 4.37 20.39
CA PHE A 118 14.04 4.44 20.69
C PHE A 118 13.29 3.22 20.16
N TYR A 119 13.63 2.70 18.98
CA TYR A 119 12.97 1.56 18.40
C TYR A 119 13.31 0.26 19.13
N ASN A 120 14.60 -0.02 19.35
CA ASN A 120 15.09 -1.31 19.88
C ASN A 120 15.02 -1.39 21.40
N ASP A 121 15.47 -0.34 22.11
CA ASP A 121 15.64 -0.40 23.57
C ASP A 121 14.40 0.12 24.28
N LYS A 122 13.79 1.20 23.79
CA LYS A 122 12.61 1.81 24.41
C LYS A 122 11.28 1.32 23.85
N LYS A 123 11.29 0.63 22.69
CA LYS A 123 10.08 0.20 21.95
C LYS A 123 9.14 1.38 21.63
N ASP A 124 9.68 2.58 21.53
CA ASP A 124 8.98 3.81 21.22
C ASP A 124 9.11 4.15 19.75
N GLN A 125 8.18 3.63 18.95
CA GLN A 125 8.15 3.85 17.51
C GLN A 125 7.87 5.31 17.13
N GLY A 126 7.17 6.06 18.00
CA GLY A 126 6.89 7.48 17.77
C GLY A 126 8.17 8.31 17.82
N LYS A 127 8.96 8.17 18.89
CA LYS A 127 10.26 8.84 19.00
C LYS A 127 11.28 8.38 17.96
N ALA A 128 11.25 7.10 17.60
CA ALA A 128 12.08 6.56 16.51
C ALA A 128 11.74 7.23 15.17
N LEU A 129 10.45 7.36 14.86
CA LEU A 129 9.97 8.05 13.66
C LEU A 129 10.39 9.52 13.64
N GLU A 130 10.32 10.21 14.79
CA GLU A 130 10.76 11.61 14.89
C GLU A 130 12.25 11.74 14.56
N ALA A 131 13.10 10.90 15.14
CA ALA A 131 14.55 10.93 14.92
C ALA A 131 14.90 10.60 13.46
N TRP A 132 14.40 9.47 12.93
CA TRP A 132 14.68 9.07 11.55
C TRP A 132 14.05 10.03 10.52
N GLY A 133 12.86 10.58 10.83
CA GLY A 133 12.22 11.58 9.99
C GLY A 133 13.08 12.84 9.85
N LEU A 134 13.60 13.36 10.96
CA LEU A 134 14.53 14.49 10.93
C LEU A 134 15.81 14.19 10.12
N TYR A 135 16.31 12.96 10.22
CA TYR A 135 17.46 12.53 9.42
C TYR A 135 17.16 12.57 7.93
N VAL A 136 16.05 11.95 7.50
CA VAL A 136 15.67 11.84 6.08
C VAL A 136 15.30 13.20 5.50
N ASP A 137 14.62 14.05 6.27
CA ASP A 137 14.15 15.35 5.81
C ASP A 137 15.22 16.43 5.81
N SER A 138 16.30 16.25 6.58
CA SER A 138 17.34 17.29 6.76
C SER A 138 17.95 17.82 5.46
N PRO A 139 18.25 17.01 4.40
CA PRO A 139 18.83 17.56 3.18
C PRO A 139 17.94 18.57 2.44
N SER A 140 16.63 18.47 2.62
CA SER A 140 15.64 19.36 2.01
C SER A 140 15.12 20.45 2.95
N ALA A 141 15.53 20.44 4.23
CA ALA A 141 15.06 21.39 5.21
C ALA A 141 15.67 22.81 4.96
N PRO A 142 14.86 23.89 5.10
CA PRO A 142 15.32 25.26 4.85
C PRO A 142 16.54 25.69 5.66
N LEU A 143 16.74 25.13 6.85
CA LEU A 143 17.93 25.36 7.67
C LEU A 143 19.22 25.02 6.89
N PHE A 144 19.18 24.00 6.06
CA PHE A 144 20.33 23.48 5.33
C PHE A 144 20.38 23.93 3.87
N ALA A 145 19.59 24.92 3.46
CA ALA A 145 19.49 25.37 2.07
C ALA A 145 20.83 25.74 1.43
N ASN A 146 21.82 26.18 2.22
CA ASN A 146 23.15 26.56 1.75
C ASN A 146 24.21 25.46 1.96
N GLU A 147 23.82 24.29 2.46
CA GLU A 147 24.75 23.19 2.72
C GLU A 147 24.89 22.31 1.47
N LYS A 148 26.13 21.83 1.24
CA LYS A 148 26.39 20.80 0.25
C LYS A 148 26.33 19.44 0.92
N TRP A 149 25.60 18.52 0.31
CA TRP A 149 25.47 17.15 0.78
C TRP A 149 26.28 16.21 -0.12
N GLU A 150 27.02 15.32 0.49
CA GLU A 150 27.65 14.19 -0.21
C GLU A 150 26.62 13.05 -0.35
N GLU A 151 26.97 12.04 -1.15
CA GLU A 151 26.17 10.84 -1.27
C GLU A 151 25.99 10.18 0.10
N ASP A 152 24.75 9.98 0.48
CA ASP A 152 24.37 9.42 1.77
C ASP A 152 23.93 7.96 1.60
N LYS A 153 24.87 7.05 1.83
CA LYS A 153 24.61 5.59 1.71
C LYS A 153 23.58 5.06 2.70
N SER A 154 23.37 5.74 3.81
CA SER A 154 22.38 5.33 4.83
C SER A 154 20.98 5.87 4.56
N MET A 155 20.83 6.82 3.63
CA MET A 155 19.57 7.51 3.39
C MET A 155 18.41 6.57 3.11
N SER A 156 18.56 5.65 2.18
CA SER A 156 17.48 4.74 1.79
C SER A 156 17.13 3.74 2.89
N GLU A 157 18.11 3.27 3.64
CA GLU A 157 17.89 2.36 4.76
C GLU A 157 17.13 3.05 5.89
N ILE A 158 17.56 4.26 6.28
CA ILE A 158 16.88 5.01 7.35
C ILE A 158 15.50 5.47 6.89
N ALA A 159 15.32 5.82 5.62
CA ALA A 159 14.02 6.12 5.06
C ALA A 159 13.08 4.89 5.10
N TYR A 160 13.60 3.68 4.87
CA TYR A 160 12.83 2.45 5.04
C TYR A 160 12.35 2.29 6.49
N PHE A 161 13.24 2.41 7.47
CA PHE A 161 12.85 2.32 8.88
C PHE A 161 11.86 3.42 9.30
N ALA A 162 12.06 4.65 8.82
CA ALA A 162 11.12 5.74 9.04
C ALA A 162 9.74 5.45 8.41
N SER A 163 9.70 4.87 7.21
CA SER A 163 8.45 4.52 6.55
C SER A 163 7.69 3.42 7.30
N LEU A 164 8.39 2.40 7.79
CA LEU A 164 7.80 1.33 8.59
C LEU A 164 7.25 1.85 9.92
N ALA A 165 8.03 2.69 10.63
CA ALA A 165 7.58 3.30 11.86
C ALA A 165 6.35 4.21 11.64
N ALA A 166 6.33 4.98 10.56
CA ALA A 166 5.21 5.83 10.19
C ALA A 166 3.96 5.00 9.87
N TYR A 167 4.09 3.91 9.12
CA TYR A 167 2.99 2.99 8.84
C TYR A 167 2.38 2.42 10.13
N ASN A 168 3.22 1.93 11.05
CA ASN A 168 2.79 1.39 12.33
C ASN A 168 2.09 2.43 13.22
N GLN A 169 2.49 3.71 13.11
CA GLN A 169 1.82 4.83 13.78
C GLN A 169 0.59 5.35 13.03
N LYS A 170 0.24 4.74 11.88
CA LYS A 170 -0.84 5.16 10.99
C LYS A 170 -0.67 6.58 10.42
N ASP A 171 0.58 7.08 10.40
CA ASP A 171 0.95 8.30 9.68
C ASP A 171 1.27 7.92 8.22
N TYR A 172 0.22 7.59 7.48
CA TYR A 172 0.35 7.05 6.13
C TYR A 172 0.97 8.05 5.15
N GLU A 173 0.80 9.33 5.39
CA GLU A 173 1.40 10.38 4.57
C GLU A 173 2.93 10.35 4.66
N LYS A 174 3.47 10.28 5.89
CA LYS A 174 4.91 10.11 6.09
C LYS A 174 5.39 8.74 5.62
N ALA A 175 4.61 7.68 5.83
CA ALA A 175 4.96 6.34 5.37
C ALA A 175 5.17 6.30 3.85
N VAL A 176 4.24 6.88 3.06
CA VAL A 176 4.36 7.01 1.60
C VAL A 176 5.58 7.85 1.22
N ARG A 177 5.79 8.99 1.89
CA ARG A 177 6.89 9.91 1.59
C ARG A 177 8.25 9.23 1.79
N TYR A 178 8.46 8.57 2.93
CA TYR A 178 9.72 7.90 3.25
C TYR A 178 9.92 6.62 2.43
N ALA A 179 8.87 5.86 2.14
CA ALA A 179 8.94 4.72 1.25
C ALA A 179 9.45 5.11 -0.16
N ASN A 180 8.98 6.25 -0.70
CA ASN A 180 9.48 6.76 -1.97
C ASN A 180 10.98 7.13 -1.94
N VAL A 181 11.50 7.56 -0.80
CA VAL A 181 12.96 7.79 -0.63
C VAL A 181 13.69 6.44 -0.56
N ALA A 182 13.17 5.49 0.20
CA ALA A 182 13.77 4.17 0.38
C ALA A 182 13.86 3.37 -0.94
N MET A 183 12.84 3.47 -1.80
CA MET A 183 12.81 2.79 -3.11
C MET A 183 13.91 3.22 -4.09
N LYS A 184 14.66 4.29 -3.80
CA LYS A 184 15.81 4.70 -4.64
C LYS A 184 16.97 3.70 -4.56
N ASP A 185 17.05 2.91 -3.49
CA ASP A 185 17.99 1.82 -3.36
C ASP A 185 17.34 0.50 -3.81
N PRO A 186 17.88 -0.18 -4.85
CA PRO A 186 17.35 -1.46 -5.30
C PRO A 186 17.24 -2.53 -4.20
N ALA A 187 18.13 -2.50 -3.20
CA ALA A 187 18.11 -3.45 -2.09
C ALA A 187 16.93 -3.24 -1.13
N LYS A 188 16.33 -2.05 -1.11
CA LYS A 188 15.19 -1.69 -0.26
C LYS A 188 13.90 -1.51 -1.06
N ALA A 189 13.99 -1.47 -2.39
CA ALA A 189 12.87 -1.09 -3.26
C ALA A 189 11.65 -1.98 -3.08
N ALA A 190 11.82 -3.30 -2.99
CA ALA A 190 10.71 -4.24 -2.83
C ALA A 190 9.97 -4.04 -1.49
N ASP A 191 10.71 -3.98 -0.38
CA ASP A 191 10.11 -3.82 0.95
C ASP A 191 9.43 -2.44 1.12
N ALA A 192 10.08 -1.39 0.61
CA ALA A 192 9.53 -0.03 0.66
C ALA A 192 8.28 0.11 -0.22
N GLN A 193 8.23 -0.59 -1.35
CA GLN A 193 7.07 -0.64 -2.23
C GLN A 193 5.84 -1.27 -1.54
N GLU A 194 6.07 -2.29 -0.70
CA GLU A 194 5.03 -2.87 0.13
C GLU A 194 4.41 -1.82 1.07
N ILE A 195 5.27 -1.09 1.79
CA ILE A 195 4.80 -0.04 2.71
C ILE A 195 4.03 1.04 1.95
N LEU A 196 4.51 1.44 0.76
CA LEU A 196 3.81 2.39 -0.11
C LEU A 196 2.39 1.93 -0.45
N ILE A 197 2.27 0.69 -0.94
CA ILE A 197 0.99 0.10 -1.36
C ILE A 197 0.01 0.01 -0.19
N PHE A 198 0.44 -0.54 0.95
CA PHE A 198 -0.41 -0.67 2.13
C PHE A 198 -0.79 0.69 2.72
N SER A 199 0.15 1.63 2.78
CA SER A 199 -0.13 2.98 3.28
C SER A 199 -1.18 3.70 2.44
N GLN A 200 -1.09 3.61 1.12
CA GLN A 200 -2.08 4.21 0.23
C GLN A 200 -3.43 3.51 0.33
N LYS A 201 -3.45 2.17 0.40
CA LYS A 201 -4.67 1.38 0.57
C LYS A 201 -5.39 1.75 1.86
N ASP A 202 -4.66 1.78 2.99
CA ASP A 202 -5.24 2.02 4.31
C ASP A 202 -5.64 3.50 4.52
N ASN A 203 -5.03 4.41 3.75
CA ASN A 203 -5.36 5.83 3.77
C ASN A 203 -6.45 6.25 2.76
N CYS A 204 -7.00 5.32 1.99
CA CYS A 204 -8.08 5.61 1.04
C CYS A 204 -9.35 6.09 1.76
N LYS A 205 -9.46 7.39 2.00
CA LYS A 205 -10.61 8.04 2.64
C LYS A 205 -11.45 8.88 1.66
N THR A 206 -10.83 9.32 0.59
CA THR A 206 -11.46 10.16 -0.43
C THR A 206 -11.36 9.53 -1.82
N GLN A 207 -12.12 10.04 -2.76
CA GLN A 207 -11.99 9.64 -4.17
C GLN A 207 -10.59 9.98 -4.72
N ALA A 208 -9.99 11.08 -4.30
CA ALA A 208 -8.64 11.46 -4.72
C ALA A 208 -7.59 10.44 -4.25
N ASP A 209 -7.70 9.98 -2.99
CA ASP A 209 -6.81 8.93 -2.45
C ASP A 209 -6.96 7.62 -3.24
N SER A 210 -8.20 7.25 -3.55
CA SER A 210 -8.51 6.05 -4.32
C SER A 210 -7.92 6.12 -5.73
N VAL A 211 -7.99 7.27 -6.39
CA VAL A 211 -7.37 7.50 -7.71
C VAL A 211 -5.84 7.46 -7.61
N ALA A 212 -5.25 8.06 -6.59
CA ALA A 212 -3.81 8.01 -6.37
C ALA A 212 -3.32 6.58 -6.17
N TYR A 213 -4.03 5.78 -5.37
CA TYR A 213 -3.73 4.36 -5.18
C TYR A 213 -3.83 3.56 -6.49
N LEU A 214 -4.91 3.75 -7.27
CA LEU A 214 -5.06 3.10 -8.57
C LEU A 214 -3.91 3.45 -9.52
N ASN A 215 -3.53 4.73 -9.58
CA ASN A 215 -2.41 5.15 -10.44
C ASN A 215 -1.10 4.49 -10.03
N THR A 216 -0.83 4.39 -8.73
CA THR A 216 0.33 3.65 -8.22
C THR A 216 0.32 2.19 -8.66
N LEU A 217 -0.82 1.49 -8.53
CA LEU A 217 -0.93 0.09 -8.98
C LEU A 217 -0.71 -0.05 -10.49
N LYS A 218 -1.26 0.85 -11.30
CA LYS A 218 -1.06 0.88 -12.74
C LYS A 218 0.40 1.11 -13.12
N ASP A 219 1.08 2.04 -12.45
CA ASP A 219 2.49 2.32 -12.69
C ASP A 219 3.39 1.14 -12.32
N LEU A 220 3.09 0.45 -11.22
CA LEU A 220 3.83 -0.73 -10.79
C LEU A 220 3.63 -1.89 -11.77
N HIS A 221 2.40 -2.15 -12.19
CA HIS A 221 2.10 -3.16 -13.19
C HIS A 221 2.73 -2.85 -14.56
N ALA A 222 2.73 -1.58 -14.98
CA ALA A 222 3.36 -1.17 -16.24
C ALA A 222 4.89 -1.37 -16.22
N LYS A 223 5.53 -1.21 -15.06
CA LYS A 223 6.99 -1.44 -14.90
C LYS A 223 7.35 -2.91 -14.85
N ASP A 224 6.49 -3.74 -14.29
CA ASP A 224 6.67 -5.19 -14.18
C ASP A 224 5.37 -5.93 -14.52
N PRO A 225 5.03 -6.04 -15.83
CA PRO A 225 3.77 -6.63 -16.28
C PRO A 225 3.63 -8.13 -15.96
N LYS A 226 4.74 -8.83 -15.70
CA LYS A 226 4.76 -10.26 -15.37
C LYS A 226 4.53 -10.51 -13.87
N ASN A 227 4.50 -9.48 -13.07
CA ASN A 227 4.26 -9.59 -11.64
C ASN A 227 2.78 -9.83 -11.36
N GLU A 228 2.41 -11.09 -11.19
CA GLU A 228 1.02 -11.51 -10.92
C GLU A 228 0.42 -10.79 -9.69
N ARG A 229 1.25 -10.37 -8.74
CA ARG A 229 0.79 -9.64 -7.56
C ARG A 229 0.23 -8.26 -7.90
N PHE A 230 0.92 -7.48 -8.74
CA PHE A 230 0.40 -6.15 -9.12
C PHE A 230 -0.89 -6.27 -9.93
N PHE A 231 -0.95 -7.27 -10.79
CA PHE A 231 -2.19 -7.59 -11.49
C PHE A 231 -3.31 -7.99 -10.53
N GLY A 232 -3.03 -8.83 -9.52
CA GLY A 232 -3.97 -9.22 -8.47
C GLY A 232 -4.51 -8.01 -7.68
N LEU A 233 -3.66 -7.06 -7.31
CA LEU A 233 -4.09 -5.82 -6.63
C LEU A 233 -4.99 -4.94 -7.52
N LEU A 234 -4.74 -4.90 -8.82
CA LEU A 234 -5.62 -4.24 -9.79
C LEU A 234 -6.97 -4.96 -9.91
N ILE A 235 -6.97 -6.30 -9.92
CA ILE A 235 -8.21 -7.10 -9.85
C ILE A 235 -9.03 -6.73 -8.63
N ASP A 236 -8.41 -6.72 -7.43
CA ASP A 236 -9.06 -6.36 -6.18
C ASP A 236 -9.67 -4.95 -6.24
N TYR A 237 -8.92 -4.00 -6.82
CA TYR A 237 -9.40 -2.64 -6.98
C TYR A 237 -10.62 -2.56 -7.91
N TYR A 238 -10.55 -3.17 -9.08
CA TYR A 238 -11.61 -3.17 -10.09
C TYR A 238 -12.79 -4.10 -9.76
N SER A 239 -12.67 -4.98 -8.76
CA SER A 239 -13.75 -5.87 -8.33
C SER A 239 -14.80 -5.19 -7.45
N LYS A 240 -14.59 -3.91 -7.11
CA LYS A 240 -15.59 -3.12 -6.39
C LYS A 240 -16.85 -2.92 -7.25
N PRO A 241 -18.07 -3.03 -6.67
CA PRO A 241 -19.31 -3.02 -7.45
C PRO A 241 -19.49 -1.83 -8.38
N TRP A 242 -18.99 -0.65 -7.97
CA TRP A 242 -19.09 0.59 -8.74
C TRP A 242 -18.04 0.71 -9.87
N MET A 243 -17.12 -0.25 -10.00
CA MET A 243 -16.05 -0.25 -11.02
C MET A 243 -16.33 -1.22 -12.18
N ALA A 244 -17.56 -1.72 -12.30
CA ALA A 244 -17.86 -2.76 -13.29
C ALA A 244 -17.61 -2.33 -14.75
N ALA A 245 -17.92 -1.08 -15.09
CA ALA A 245 -17.69 -0.54 -16.44
C ALA A 245 -16.19 -0.33 -16.71
N GLU A 246 -15.49 0.27 -15.75
CA GLU A 246 -14.06 0.51 -15.81
C GLU A 246 -13.26 -0.81 -15.81
N LYS A 247 -13.71 -1.83 -15.06
CA LYS A 247 -13.14 -3.18 -15.07
C LYS A 247 -13.15 -3.77 -16.46
N LYS A 248 -14.29 -3.68 -17.14
CA LYS A 248 -14.42 -4.21 -18.51
C LYS A 248 -13.44 -3.54 -19.46
N THR A 249 -13.39 -2.19 -19.46
CA THR A 249 -12.48 -1.43 -20.32
C THR A 249 -11.02 -1.76 -20.02
N TRP A 250 -10.65 -1.78 -18.75
CA TRP A 250 -9.29 -2.14 -18.32
C TRP A 250 -8.88 -3.55 -18.78
N LEU A 251 -9.77 -4.55 -18.66
CA LEU A 251 -9.49 -5.91 -19.12
C LEU A 251 -9.28 -6.00 -20.63
N GLU A 252 -10.08 -5.27 -21.40
CA GLU A 252 -9.93 -5.20 -22.85
C GLU A 252 -8.57 -4.59 -23.25
N GLU A 253 -8.15 -3.52 -22.54
CA GLU A 253 -6.84 -2.91 -22.72
C GLU A 253 -5.69 -3.85 -22.33
N GLU A 254 -5.79 -4.57 -21.20
CA GLU A 254 -4.75 -5.49 -20.75
C GLU A 254 -4.57 -6.68 -21.71
N ILE A 255 -5.67 -7.24 -22.20
CA ILE A 255 -5.62 -8.32 -23.20
C ILE A 255 -5.04 -7.81 -24.54
N ALA A 256 -5.35 -6.57 -24.92
CA ALA A 256 -4.79 -5.96 -26.13
C ALA A 256 -3.27 -5.72 -26.02
N LYS A 257 -2.78 -5.32 -24.83
CA LYS A 257 -1.35 -5.11 -24.56
C LYS A 257 -0.59 -6.43 -24.46
N ASP A 258 -1.14 -7.40 -23.75
CA ASP A 258 -0.56 -8.72 -23.56
C ASP A 258 -1.60 -9.83 -23.79
N PRO A 259 -1.74 -10.32 -25.04
CA PRO A 259 -2.63 -11.43 -25.34
C PRO A 259 -2.25 -12.76 -24.64
N GLN A 260 -1.06 -12.85 -24.05
CA GLN A 260 -0.59 -14.01 -23.28
C GLN A 260 -0.83 -13.86 -21.78
N ASN A 261 -1.54 -12.84 -21.34
CA ASN A 261 -1.91 -12.68 -19.93
C ASN A 261 -3.06 -13.63 -19.57
N LYS A 262 -2.70 -14.82 -19.05
CA LYS A 262 -3.67 -15.86 -18.63
C LYS A 262 -4.66 -15.35 -17.58
N MET A 263 -4.22 -14.45 -16.67
CA MET A 263 -5.06 -13.89 -15.60
C MET A 263 -6.12 -12.95 -16.17
N ALA A 264 -5.77 -12.13 -17.15
CA ALA A 264 -6.73 -11.24 -17.82
C ALA A 264 -7.82 -12.03 -18.55
N TRP A 265 -7.45 -13.11 -19.24
CA TRP A 265 -8.43 -14.00 -19.86
C TRP A 265 -9.30 -14.73 -18.86
N ALA A 266 -8.74 -15.21 -17.72
CA ALA A 266 -9.50 -15.85 -16.65
C ALA A 266 -10.54 -14.88 -16.06
N LEU A 267 -10.13 -13.65 -15.76
CA LEU A 267 -11.01 -12.62 -15.20
C LEU A 267 -12.08 -12.15 -16.18
N LYS A 268 -11.77 -12.14 -17.50
CA LYS A 268 -12.76 -11.90 -18.55
C LYS A 268 -13.81 -13.03 -18.55
N GLY A 269 -13.38 -14.28 -18.44
CA GLY A 269 -14.27 -15.42 -18.33
C GLY A 269 -15.20 -15.33 -17.12
N GLU A 270 -14.68 -15.00 -15.96
CA GLU A 270 -15.46 -14.78 -14.74
C GLU A 270 -16.49 -13.65 -14.90
N THR A 271 -16.08 -12.54 -15.48
CA THR A 271 -16.97 -11.40 -15.74
C THR A 271 -18.13 -11.77 -16.64
N LEU A 272 -17.85 -12.56 -17.69
CA LEU A 272 -18.85 -13.04 -18.65
C LEU A 272 -19.75 -14.11 -18.03
N MET A 273 -19.20 -15.01 -17.20
CA MET A 273 -19.97 -16.03 -16.45
C MET A 273 -20.98 -15.36 -15.50
N ASN A 274 -20.54 -14.34 -14.75
CA ASN A 274 -21.42 -13.58 -13.87
C ASN A 274 -22.51 -12.78 -14.62
N ALA A 275 -22.29 -12.49 -15.89
CA ALA A 275 -23.26 -11.88 -16.79
C ALA A 275 -24.11 -12.92 -17.56
N GLU A 276 -24.02 -14.20 -17.19
CA GLU A 276 -24.72 -15.34 -17.82
C GLU A 276 -24.42 -15.51 -19.32
N LYS A 277 -23.30 -14.96 -19.79
CA LYS A 277 -22.81 -15.12 -21.16
C LYS A 277 -21.94 -16.37 -21.26
N TRP A 278 -22.59 -17.52 -21.10
CA TRP A 278 -21.93 -18.82 -20.89
C TRP A 278 -20.90 -19.16 -21.95
N ASP A 279 -21.25 -19.04 -23.25
CA ASP A 279 -20.37 -19.41 -24.36
C ASP A 279 -19.15 -18.50 -24.46
N ASP A 280 -19.36 -17.20 -24.29
CA ASP A 280 -18.28 -16.20 -24.27
C ASP A 280 -17.35 -16.42 -23.08
N ALA A 281 -17.92 -16.79 -21.90
CA ALA A 281 -17.15 -17.09 -20.71
C ALA A 281 -16.26 -18.32 -20.91
N VAL A 282 -16.82 -19.41 -21.45
CA VAL A 282 -16.07 -20.63 -21.79
C VAL A 282 -14.97 -20.33 -22.81
N ALA A 283 -15.25 -19.51 -23.83
CA ALA A 283 -14.25 -19.13 -24.82
C ALA A 283 -13.07 -18.35 -24.19
N ALA A 284 -13.36 -17.41 -23.28
CA ALA A 284 -12.34 -16.66 -22.56
C ALA A 284 -11.50 -17.56 -21.63
N TYR A 285 -12.13 -18.45 -20.88
CA TYR A 285 -11.42 -19.41 -20.04
C TYR A 285 -10.57 -20.38 -20.85
N LYS A 286 -11.04 -20.83 -22.04
CA LYS A 286 -10.24 -21.66 -22.95
C LYS A 286 -8.96 -20.94 -23.39
N LYS A 287 -9.01 -19.63 -23.64
CA LYS A 287 -7.79 -18.83 -23.89
C LYS A 287 -6.82 -18.87 -22.72
N ALA A 288 -7.31 -18.76 -21.48
CA ALA A 288 -6.45 -18.84 -20.32
C ALA A 288 -5.76 -20.19 -20.18
N ILE A 289 -6.44 -21.31 -20.43
CA ILE A 289 -5.84 -22.66 -20.37
C ILE A 289 -5.04 -23.05 -21.63
N GLU A 290 -5.22 -22.37 -22.75
CA GLU A 290 -4.30 -22.47 -23.91
C GLU A 290 -2.92 -21.91 -23.54
N ILE A 291 -2.89 -20.83 -22.74
CA ILE A 291 -1.66 -20.18 -22.25
C ILE A 291 -1.04 -21.00 -21.11
N ASP A 292 -1.85 -21.43 -20.15
CA ASP A 292 -1.42 -22.24 -19.01
C ASP A 292 -2.33 -23.46 -18.82
N PRO A 293 -1.97 -24.61 -19.44
CA PRO A 293 -2.75 -25.84 -19.31
C PRO A 293 -2.85 -26.40 -17.88
N SER A 294 -2.02 -25.90 -16.96
CA SER A 294 -2.01 -26.31 -15.55
C SER A 294 -2.88 -25.42 -14.64
N PHE A 295 -3.63 -24.47 -15.20
CA PHE A 295 -4.44 -23.52 -14.46
C PHE A 295 -5.71 -24.18 -13.90
N VAL A 296 -5.55 -24.98 -12.84
CA VAL A 296 -6.58 -25.81 -12.19
C VAL A 296 -7.87 -25.04 -11.93
N GLN A 297 -7.79 -23.84 -11.38
CA GLN A 297 -8.97 -23.03 -11.05
C GLN A 297 -9.79 -22.65 -12.29
N VAL A 298 -9.12 -22.35 -13.39
CA VAL A 298 -9.81 -21.98 -14.65
C VAL A 298 -10.45 -23.21 -15.30
N ILE A 299 -9.79 -24.37 -15.26
CA ILE A 299 -10.39 -25.64 -15.74
C ILE A 299 -11.67 -25.94 -14.95
N PHE A 300 -11.64 -25.76 -13.63
CA PHE A 300 -12.82 -25.87 -12.77
C PHE A 300 -13.93 -24.90 -13.20
N ASN A 301 -13.57 -23.63 -13.41
CA ASN A 301 -14.53 -22.60 -13.81
C ASN A 301 -15.18 -22.89 -15.15
N ILE A 302 -14.47 -23.51 -16.12
CA ILE A 302 -15.08 -23.99 -17.37
C ILE A 302 -16.16 -25.02 -17.06
N GLY A 303 -15.85 -26.01 -16.22
CA GLY A 303 -16.83 -27.05 -15.83
C GLY A 303 -18.07 -26.44 -15.18
N ILE A 304 -17.89 -25.53 -14.21
CA ILE A 304 -19.01 -24.86 -13.53
C ILE A 304 -19.83 -24.00 -14.51
N THR A 305 -19.16 -23.26 -15.40
CA THR A 305 -19.86 -22.45 -16.41
C THR A 305 -20.71 -23.29 -17.34
N LEU A 306 -20.20 -24.43 -17.80
CA LEU A 306 -20.96 -25.37 -18.63
C LEU A 306 -22.11 -26.01 -17.86
N ASN A 307 -21.95 -26.34 -16.57
CA ASN A 307 -23.05 -26.81 -15.74
C ASN A 307 -24.16 -25.75 -15.63
N SER A 308 -23.79 -24.52 -15.36
CA SER A 308 -24.74 -23.40 -15.30
C SER A 308 -25.45 -23.18 -16.64
N LYS A 309 -24.71 -23.29 -17.77
CA LYS A 309 -25.29 -23.27 -19.10
C LYS A 309 -26.31 -24.39 -19.30
N ALA A 310 -25.98 -25.62 -18.88
CA ALA A 310 -26.89 -26.77 -19.01
C ALA A 310 -28.18 -26.57 -18.21
N ILE A 311 -28.10 -26.02 -17.00
CA ILE A 311 -29.27 -25.67 -16.17
C ILE A 311 -30.12 -24.60 -16.86
N SER A 312 -29.49 -23.50 -17.29
CA SER A 312 -30.18 -22.41 -18.02
C SER A 312 -30.86 -22.93 -19.30
N LEU A 313 -30.17 -23.77 -20.08
CA LEU A 313 -30.71 -24.35 -21.28
C LEU A 313 -31.89 -25.28 -21.01
N LYS A 314 -31.83 -26.10 -19.95
CA LYS A 314 -32.94 -26.94 -19.49
C LYS A 314 -34.16 -26.09 -19.16
N ASP A 315 -33.99 -25.00 -18.38
CA ASP A 315 -35.10 -24.13 -17.99
C ASP A 315 -35.73 -23.42 -19.19
N GLN A 316 -34.92 -23.02 -20.18
CA GLN A 316 -35.41 -22.38 -21.41
C GLN A 316 -36.17 -23.31 -22.32
N LEU A 317 -35.73 -24.57 -22.42
CA LEU A 317 -36.27 -25.55 -23.35
C LEU A 317 -37.41 -26.39 -22.76
N ALA A 318 -37.57 -26.41 -21.45
CA ALA A 318 -38.61 -27.17 -20.75
C ALA A 318 -40.01 -26.68 -21.19
N ASN A 319 -40.89 -27.63 -21.47
CA ASN A 319 -42.29 -27.33 -21.73
C ASN A 319 -42.89 -26.65 -20.49
N LYS A 320 -43.43 -25.45 -20.64
CA LYS A 320 -43.97 -24.63 -19.52
C LYS A 320 -45.11 -25.28 -18.73
N ALA A 321 -45.88 -26.17 -19.36
CA ALA A 321 -47.00 -26.84 -18.71
C ALA A 321 -46.59 -28.12 -17.98
N THR A 322 -45.61 -28.86 -18.50
CA THR A 322 -45.23 -30.18 -17.97
C THR A 322 -43.86 -30.20 -17.29
N GLY A 323 -43.05 -29.20 -17.48
CA GLY A 323 -41.64 -29.14 -17.03
C GLY A 323 -40.73 -30.13 -17.74
N ARG A 324 -41.18 -30.81 -18.77
CA ARG A 324 -40.45 -31.89 -19.48
C ARG A 324 -39.74 -31.32 -20.72
N LEU A 325 -38.57 -31.87 -21.03
CA LEU A 325 -37.83 -31.67 -22.28
C LEU A 325 -38.30 -32.63 -23.34
N SER A 326 -38.27 -32.19 -24.62
CA SER A 326 -38.29 -33.14 -25.76
C SER A 326 -37.01 -34.00 -25.78
N ALA A 327 -37.03 -35.14 -26.44
CA ALA A 327 -35.84 -35.97 -26.58
C ALA A 327 -34.65 -35.21 -27.23
N ALA A 328 -34.96 -34.41 -28.24
CA ALA A 328 -33.95 -33.59 -28.94
C ALA A 328 -33.38 -32.47 -28.01
N ASP A 329 -34.22 -31.83 -27.22
CA ASP A 329 -33.77 -30.79 -26.29
C ASP A 329 -33.02 -31.39 -25.09
N ASN A 330 -33.45 -32.57 -24.62
CA ASN A 330 -32.70 -33.29 -23.60
C ASN A 330 -31.27 -33.63 -24.08
N GLN A 331 -31.12 -34.05 -25.35
CA GLN A 331 -29.81 -34.32 -25.91
C GLN A 331 -28.91 -33.10 -25.91
N LYS A 332 -29.41 -31.89 -26.22
CA LYS A 332 -28.65 -30.64 -26.15
C LYS A 332 -28.12 -30.38 -24.75
N VAL A 333 -28.93 -30.59 -23.71
CA VAL A 333 -28.52 -30.45 -22.33
C VAL A 333 -27.44 -31.48 -21.96
N LEU A 334 -27.62 -32.73 -22.37
CA LEU A 334 -26.65 -33.80 -22.14
C LEU A 334 -25.31 -33.53 -22.81
N ASP A 335 -25.31 -32.97 -24.01
CA ASP A 335 -24.07 -32.62 -24.73
C ASP A 335 -23.26 -31.58 -23.94
N VAL A 336 -23.90 -30.54 -23.40
CA VAL A 336 -23.24 -29.53 -22.57
C VAL A 336 -22.73 -30.13 -21.26
N LEU A 337 -23.51 -31.03 -20.62
CA LEU A 337 -23.07 -31.71 -19.39
C LEU A 337 -21.87 -32.64 -19.65
N ASN A 338 -21.84 -33.31 -20.80
CA ASN A 338 -20.71 -34.16 -21.19
C ASN A 338 -19.44 -33.32 -21.48
N GLU A 339 -19.58 -32.14 -22.06
CA GLU A 339 -18.47 -31.23 -22.23
C GLU A 339 -17.92 -30.78 -20.85
N SER A 340 -18.81 -30.37 -19.93
CA SER A 340 -18.45 -30.00 -18.54
C SER A 340 -17.71 -31.16 -17.84
N LYS A 341 -18.26 -32.38 -17.94
CA LYS A 341 -17.66 -33.58 -17.36
C LYS A 341 -16.20 -33.74 -17.79
N GLY A 342 -15.90 -33.56 -19.08
CA GLY A 342 -14.55 -33.71 -19.61
C GLY A 342 -13.51 -32.76 -18.95
N TYR A 343 -13.90 -31.55 -18.59
CA TYR A 343 -13.03 -30.63 -17.86
C TYR A 343 -12.90 -31.01 -16.38
N LEU A 344 -13.99 -31.36 -15.71
CA LEU A 344 -13.97 -31.70 -14.29
C LEU A 344 -13.28 -33.05 -14.01
N GLU A 345 -13.37 -34.05 -14.92
CA GLU A 345 -12.65 -35.31 -14.81
C GLU A 345 -11.12 -35.11 -14.83
N LYS A 346 -10.62 -34.16 -15.62
CA LYS A 346 -9.18 -33.82 -15.63
C LYS A 346 -8.67 -33.37 -14.27
N LEU A 347 -9.52 -32.75 -13.45
CA LEU A 347 -9.14 -32.28 -12.13
C LEU A 347 -8.90 -33.41 -11.13
N LYS A 348 -9.42 -34.61 -11.36
CA LYS A 348 -9.12 -35.78 -10.52
C LYS A 348 -7.63 -36.09 -10.48
N ASP A 349 -6.91 -35.87 -11.60
CA ASP A 349 -5.47 -36.08 -11.69
C ASP A 349 -4.67 -34.83 -11.27
N MET A 350 -5.20 -33.64 -11.54
CA MET A 350 -4.51 -32.37 -11.31
C MET A 350 -4.66 -31.82 -9.88
N ASP A 351 -5.75 -32.17 -9.19
CA ASP A 351 -6.09 -31.73 -7.82
C ASP A 351 -6.79 -32.87 -7.06
N PRO A 352 -6.14 -34.05 -6.90
CA PRO A 352 -6.78 -35.27 -6.40
C PRO A 352 -7.35 -35.12 -4.99
N ASN A 353 -6.75 -34.28 -4.18
CA ASN A 353 -7.18 -34.02 -2.80
C ASN A 353 -8.20 -32.89 -2.68
N GLN A 354 -8.62 -32.28 -3.78
CA GLN A 354 -9.52 -31.13 -3.79
C GLN A 354 -9.02 -29.93 -2.94
N GLU A 355 -7.70 -29.69 -2.93
CA GLU A 355 -7.09 -28.58 -2.17
C GLU A 355 -7.35 -27.22 -2.84
N LYS A 356 -7.52 -27.20 -4.14
CA LYS A 356 -7.73 -25.99 -4.96
C LYS A 356 -9.15 -25.83 -5.44
N THR A 357 -9.86 -26.96 -5.67
CA THR A 357 -11.19 -26.98 -6.30
C THR A 357 -12.06 -28.10 -5.71
N ASN A 358 -13.34 -27.85 -5.55
CA ASN A 358 -14.31 -28.88 -5.14
C ASN A 358 -14.94 -29.56 -6.37
N TRP A 359 -14.12 -30.24 -7.17
CA TRP A 359 -14.55 -30.86 -8.43
C TRP A 359 -15.49 -32.06 -8.24
N ALA A 360 -15.48 -32.74 -7.09
CA ALA A 360 -16.29 -33.92 -6.86
C ALA A 360 -17.79 -33.60 -6.83
N TYR A 361 -18.17 -32.46 -6.25
CA TYR A 361 -19.59 -32.08 -6.16
C TYR A 361 -20.24 -31.84 -7.52
N PRO A 362 -19.71 -31.00 -8.41
CA PRO A 362 -20.31 -30.84 -9.74
C PRO A 362 -20.24 -32.12 -10.58
N LEU A 363 -19.20 -32.95 -10.45
CA LEU A 363 -19.19 -34.28 -11.11
C LEU A 363 -20.29 -35.19 -10.61
N TYR A 364 -20.57 -35.22 -9.28
CA TYR A 364 -21.70 -35.94 -8.74
C TYR A 364 -23.02 -35.53 -9.41
N GLN A 365 -23.26 -34.24 -9.52
CA GLN A 365 -24.47 -33.70 -10.16
C GLN A 365 -24.58 -34.11 -11.62
N ILE A 366 -23.46 -34.07 -12.37
CA ILE A 366 -23.42 -34.47 -13.79
C ILE A 366 -23.70 -35.96 -13.93
N TYR A 367 -22.99 -36.82 -13.19
CA TYR A 367 -23.19 -38.28 -13.29
C TYR A 367 -24.61 -38.67 -12.94
N TYR A 368 -25.21 -38.07 -11.93
CA TYR A 368 -26.61 -38.27 -11.60
C TYR A 368 -27.55 -37.86 -12.75
N ALA A 369 -27.28 -36.67 -13.36
CA ALA A 369 -28.12 -36.16 -14.45
C ALA A 369 -28.04 -36.98 -15.73
N ILE A 370 -26.86 -37.58 -16.03
CA ILE A 370 -26.67 -38.44 -17.23
C ILE A 370 -27.01 -39.90 -16.94
N GLY A 371 -27.41 -40.28 -15.69
CA GLY A 371 -27.81 -41.63 -15.32
C GLY A 371 -26.64 -42.60 -15.05
N ASP A 372 -25.42 -42.13 -14.82
CA ASP A 372 -24.27 -42.95 -14.41
C ASP A 372 -24.24 -43.10 -12.88
N GLU A 373 -25.12 -43.97 -12.40
CA GLU A 373 -25.28 -44.19 -10.94
C GLU A 373 -24.00 -44.68 -10.25
N ALA A 374 -23.18 -45.47 -10.94
CA ALA A 374 -21.95 -46.01 -10.36
C ALA A 374 -20.96 -44.88 -10.04
N LYS A 375 -20.71 -44.00 -11.01
CA LYS A 375 -19.83 -42.85 -10.82
C LYS A 375 -20.44 -41.77 -9.89
N ALA A 376 -21.76 -41.59 -9.93
CA ALA A 376 -22.41 -40.69 -9.00
C ALA A 376 -22.16 -41.13 -7.53
N ASN A 377 -22.32 -42.46 -7.25
CA ASN A 377 -22.04 -43.02 -5.93
C ASN A 377 -20.55 -42.88 -5.54
N GLU A 378 -19.60 -43.07 -6.46
CA GLU A 378 -18.17 -42.83 -6.22
C GLU A 378 -17.93 -41.38 -5.76
N MET A 379 -18.45 -40.39 -6.50
CA MET A 379 -18.32 -38.97 -6.12
C MET A 379 -18.98 -38.67 -4.76
N GLN A 380 -20.14 -39.26 -4.50
CA GLN A 380 -20.84 -39.08 -3.21
C GLN A 380 -20.01 -39.61 -2.01
N GLN A 381 -19.21 -40.67 -2.20
CA GLN A 381 -18.32 -41.17 -1.15
C GLN A 381 -17.15 -40.19 -0.88
N LEU A 382 -16.66 -39.52 -1.91
CA LEU A 382 -15.62 -38.48 -1.75
C LEU A 382 -16.13 -37.25 -0.99
N LEU A 383 -17.41 -36.90 -1.14
CA LEU A 383 -18.04 -35.75 -0.46
C LEU A 383 -18.34 -36.00 1.04
N LYS A 384 -18.27 -37.25 1.50
CA LYS A 384 -18.49 -37.62 2.90
C LYS A 384 -17.21 -37.65 3.75
N LYS A 385 -16.07 -37.54 3.12
CA LYS A 385 -14.74 -37.47 3.75
C LYS A 385 -14.38 -36.06 4.09
#